data_ad77e9635e5195068186769282cb193a
#
_entry.id   ad77e9635e5195068186769282cb193a
#
_cell.length_a   1.000
_cell.length_b   1.000
_cell.length_c   1.000
_cell.angle_alpha   90.00
_cell.angle_beta   90.00
_cell.angle_gamma   90.00
#
_symmetry.space_group_name_H-M   'P 1'
#
loop_
_entity.id
_entity.type
_entity.pdbx_description
1 polymer ?
#
loop_
_entity_poly.entity_id
_entity_poly.type
_entity_poly.pdbx_seq_one_letter_code
_entity_poly.pdbx_strand_id
1 'polypeptide(L)'
;MSKHVSRSIGIITFMLFGTAIAVAQVDADRIKRADTNNAVIEGRVTLPSGFSAERSIRITLRNTQMIISTRFTNKHGEFRFDNLSEGAYYVEADAAGEEFEPVVKQVGLGRGIVMQVTLQLSEKSLHLAYTSSRVVSVAELRQAVPATAKKQYELGLKSVAKGDVNTAALRFEAALSIYPEYLAARNDLGAQYLKLKRIDEAEKHFQTVLADDPKNFNAQFNLGLVRVERKAYADAIRELNKSIVIDNTRPVARLWLGFALLENGDLGNAERELTKALVMGGPQCVAAQYHLARIYLARGDKNEALRALHAYLDEAPKGEYAAAAKQLEKQILSQP
;
A
#
# COMPACT_ATOMS: atom_id res chain seq x y z
N MET A 1 5.88 63.37 -4.36
CA MET A 1 6.69 62.44 -5.19
C MET A 1 6.96 61.19 -4.37
N SER A 2 6.13 60.17 -4.53
CA SER A 2 6.24 58.91 -3.82
C SER A 2 6.58 57.81 -4.83
N LYS A 3 7.71 57.15 -4.64
CA LYS A 3 8.16 56.04 -5.51
C LYS A 3 7.58 54.72 -5.01
N HIS A 4 6.67 54.15 -5.77
CA HIS A 4 6.29 52.75 -5.61
C HIS A 4 7.41 51.83 -6.10
N VAL A 5 7.92 50.99 -5.24
CA VAL A 5 8.80 49.87 -5.58
C VAL A 5 7.93 48.60 -5.66
N SER A 6 7.66 48.21 -6.88
CA SER A 6 7.05 46.87 -7.18
C SER A 6 8.13 45.81 -7.01
N ARG A 7 7.92 44.87 -6.09
CA ARG A 7 8.72 43.64 -5.99
C ARG A 7 8.00 42.52 -6.72
N SER A 8 8.49 42.20 -7.90
CA SER A 8 8.13 41.00 -8.63
C SER A 8 8.68 39.77 -7.90
N ILE A 9 7.79 38.87 -7.50
CA ILE A 9 8.15 37.55 -6.99
C ILE A 9 8.20 36.63 -8.19
N GLY A 10 9.39 36.16 -8.52
CA GLY A 10 9.63 35.20 -9.59
C GLY A 10 9.03 33.82 -9.24
N ILE A 11 8.16 33.36 -10.12
CA ILE A 11 7.65 31.99 -10.09
C ILE A 11 8.72 31.10 -10.73
N ILE A 12 9.37 30.26 -9.93
CA ILE A 12 10.22 29.18 -10.45
C ILE A 12 9.31 27.97 -10.68
N THR A 13 8.97 27.72 -11.93
CA THR A 13 8.27 26.53 -12.38
C THR A 13 9.27 25.39 -12.49
N PHE A 14 9.25 24.44 -11.56
CA PHE A 14 9.89 23.13 -11.74
C PHE A 14 8.85 22.14 -12.21
N MET A 15 8.90 21.81 -13.49
CA MET A 15 8.23 20.62 -14.04
C MET A 15 9.05 19.39 -13.66
N LEU A 16 8.50 18.53 -12.81
CA LEU A 16 8.94 17.15 -12.66
C LEU A 16 7.73 16.25 -12.44
N PHE A 17 7.59 15.35 -13.36
CA PHE A 17 6.81 14.13 -13.49
C PHE A 17 5.95 13.63 -12.31
N GLY A 18 4.65 13.64 -12.51
CA GLY A 18 3.75 12.50 -12.39
C GLY A 18 3.56 11.83 -11.03
N THR A 19 3.33 12.58 -9.96
CA THR A 19 2.40 12.27 -8.88
C THR A 19 1.70 13.59 -8.57
N ALA A 20 0.37 13.62 -8.56
CA ALA A 20 -0.38 14.81 -8.21
C ALA A 20 -0.15 15.12 -6.72
N ILE A 21 0.96 15.80 -6.41
CA ILE A 21 1.14 16.44 -5.12
C ILE A 21 0.27 17.68 -5.18
N ALA A 22 -0.88 17.63 -4.51
CA ALA A 22 -1.68 18.83 -4.28
C ALA A 22 -0.84 19.81 -3.47
N VAL A 23 -0.24 20.81 -4.14
CA VAL A 23 0.40 21.94 -3.47
C VAL A 23 -0.72 22.78 -2.89
N ALA A 24 -1.04 22.57 -1.62
CA ALA A 24 -2.00 23.39 -0.90
C ALA A 24 -1.38 24.79 -0.70
N GLN A 25 -2.09 25.81 -1.16
CA GLN A 25 -1.80 27.20 -0.83
C GLN A 25 -1.77 27.36 0.70
N VAL A 26 -0.67 27.88 1.22
CA VAL A 26 -0.54 28.26 2.62
C VAL A 26 -1.27 29.59 2.79
N ASP A 27 -2.38 29.59 3.51
CA ASP A 27 -3.03 30.82 3.94
C ASP A 27 -2.06 31.59 4.85
N ALA A 28 -1.54 32.70 4.37
CA ALA A 28 -0.53 33.53 5.06
C ALA A 28 -1.01 34.13 6.40
N ASP A 29 -2.31 34.07 6.69
CA ASP A 29 -2.94 34.74 7.85
C ASP A 29 -2.96 33.90 9.15
N ARG A 30 -2.30 32.73 9.20
CA ARG A 30 -2.35 31.81 10.37
C ARG A 30 -0.99 31.54 11.03
N ILE A 31 -0.04 32.45 10.90
CA ILE A 31 1.25 32.31 11.58
C ILE A 31 1.16 32.96 12.96
N LYS A 32 1.12 32.16 14.02
CA LYS A 32 1.29 32.62 15.41
C LYS A 32 2.75 32.47 15.82
N ARG A 33 3.29 33.41 16.59
CA ARG A 33 4.61 33.25 17.21
C ARG A 33 4.50 32.44 18.49
N ALA A 34 5.38 31.48 18.67
CA ALA A 34 5.53 30.79 19.95
C ALA A 34 6.43 31.58 20.90
N ASP A 35 6.12 31.57 22.20
CA ASP A 35 6.90 32.26 23.24
C ASP A 35 8.28 31.60 23.49
N THR A 36 8.62 30.56 22.77
CA THR A 36 9.85 29.77 22.88
C THR A 36 10.64 29.77 21.57
N ASN A 37 11.96 29.57 21.64
CA ASN A 37 12.82 29.41 20.43
C ASN A 37 12.48 28.17 19.57
N ASN A 38 11.58 27.32 20.04
CA ASN A 38 11.20 26.07 19.39
C ASN A 38 9.92 26.25 18.56
N ALA A 39 9.92 25.73 17.35
CA ALA A 39 8.76 25.76 16.47
C ALA A 39 7.75 24.65 16.80
N VAL A 40 6.51 24.86 16.39
CA VAL A 40 5.39 23.94 16.63
C VAL A 40 4.64 23.72 15.33
N ILE A 41 4.26 22.47 15.05
CA ILE A 41 3.26 22.10 14.05
C ILE A 41 2.02 21.63 14.79
N GLU A 42 0.91 22.29 14.60
CA GLU A 42 -0.38 21.85 15.07
C GLU A 42 -1.39 21.84 13.94
N GLY A 43 -2.39 21.00 14.02
CA GLY A 43 -3.34 20.92 12.93
C GLY A 43 -4.52 20.01 13.19
N ARG A 44 -5.31 19.87 12.14
CA ARG A 44 -6.52 19.06 12.17
C ARG A 44 -6.60 18.19 10.92
N VAL A 45 -7.12 16.98 11.10
CA VAL A 45 -7.53 16.08 10.00
C VAL A 45 -9.02 16.22 9.78
N THR A 46 -9.41 16.43 8.53
CA THR A 46 -10.80 16.51 8.11
C THR A 46 -11.15 15.41 7.13
N LEU A 47 -12.40 14.98 7.13
CA LEU A 47 -12.97 14.10 6.12
C LEU A 47 -13.16 14.83 4.80
N PRO A 48 -13.43 14.15 3.68
CA PRO A 48 -13.77 14.77 2.39
C PRO A 48 -14.95 15.73 2.48
N SER A 49 -15.91 15.44 3.40
CA SER A 49 -17.05 16.32 3.73
C SER A 49 -16.65 17.64 4.40
N GLY A 50 -15.38 17.82 4.80
CA GLY A 50 -14.90 18.98 5.56
C GLY A 50 -15.10 18.88 7.08
N PHE A 51 -15.84 17.88 7.59
CA PHE A 51 -16.00 17.65 9.03
C PHE A 51 -14.73 17.06 9.64
N SER A 52 -14.51 17.31 10.94
CA SER A 52 -13.40 16.68 11.67
C SER A 52 -13.57 15.17 11.70
N ALA A 53 -12.44 14.48 11.59
CA ALA A 53 -12.44 13.02 11.75
C ALA A 53 -12.60 12.68 13.24
N GLU A 54 -13.73 12.07 13.61
CA GLU A 54 -14.03 11.69 15.00
C GLU A 54 -13.33 10.41 15.46
N ARG A 55 -12.39 9.90 14.67
CA ARG A 55 -11.60 8.70 14.96
C ARG A 55 -10.13 9.03 15.13
N SER A 56 -9.42 8.16 15.83
CA SER A 56 -7.97 8.26 15.99
C SER A 56 -7.26 7.99 14.68
N ILE A 57 -6.55 8.99 14.16
CA ILE A 57 -5.79 8.93 12.91
C ILE A 57 -4.31 9.04 13.23
N ARG A 58 -3.51 8.17 12.66
CA ARG A 58 -2.06 8.18 12.82
C ARG A 58 -1.46 9.35 12.04
N ILE A 59 -0.71 10.21 12.73
CA ILE A 59 0.02 11.32 12.16
C ILE A 59 1.52 11.06 12.31
N THR A 60 2.21 10.98 11.19
CA THR A 60 3.65 10.79 11.14
C THR A 60 4.33 12.09 10.72
N LEU A 61 5.26 12.58 11.55
CA LEU A 61 6.15 13.70 11.23
C LEU A 61 7.50 13.16 10.80
N ARG A 62 7.96 13.54 9.61
CA ARG A 62 9.29 13.18 9.10
C ARG A 62 9.98 14.37 8.47
N ASN A 63 11.30 14.35 8.43
CA ASN A 63 12.11 15.21 7.57
C ASN A 63 12.52 14.42 6.30
N THR A 64 13.45 14.94 5.53
CA THR A 64 13.96 14.29 4.31
C THR A 64 14.76 13.00 4.58
N GLN A 65 15.17 12.74 5.82
CA GLN A 65 16.07 11.64 6.17
C GLN A 65 15.41 10.57 7.04
N MET A 66 14.53 10.96 7.99
CA MET A 66 13.97 10.02 8.96
C MET A 66 12.58 10.43 9.47
N ILE A 67 11.88 9.47 10.08
CA ILE A 67 10.70 9.73 10.90
C ILE A 67 11.16 10.34 12.23
N ILE A 68 10.58 11.50 12.57
CA ILE A 68 10.90 12.24 13.79
C ILE A 68 9.97 11.84 14.92
N SER A 69 8.67 11.73 14.63
CA SER A 69 7.65 11.41 15.62
C SER A 69 6.40 10.85 14.98
N THR A 70 5.70 9.99 15.69
CA THR A 70 4.36 9.52 15.33
C THR A 70 3.41 9.80 16.48
N ARG A 71 2.24 10.36 16.17
CA ARG A 71 1.17 10.66 17.12
C ARG A 71 -0.18 10.27 16.54
N PHE A 72 -1.20 10.29 17.39
CA PHE A 72 -2.58 10.08 16.96
C PHE A 72 -3.40 11.34 17.21
N THR A 73 -4.40 11.58 16.37
CA THR A 73 -5.34 12.68 16.57
C THR A 73 -6.20 12.42 17.82
N ASN A 74 -6.63 13.50 18.44
CA ASN A 74 -7.67 13.45 19.47
C ASN A 74 -9.06 13.20 18.82
N LYS A 75 -10.12 13.13 19.64
CA LYS A 75 -11.51 12.95 19.22
C LYS A 75 -12.08 14.06 18.30
N HIS A 76 -11.37 15.17 18.18
CA HIS A 76 -11.71 16.28 17.29
C HIS A 76 -10.82 16.32 16.03
N GLY A 77 -10.06 15.26 15.76
CA GLY A 77 -9.17 15.17 14.64
C GLY A 77 -7.90 16.04 14.76
N GLU A 78 -7.58 16.57 15.96
CA GLU A 78 -6.47 17.50 16.16
C GLU A 78 -5.19 16.77 16.56
N PHE A 79 -4.06 17.33 16.13
CA PHE A 79 -2.71 16.84 16.47
C PHE A 79 -1.77 18.01 16.70
N ARG A 80 -0.65 17.75 17.43
CA ARG A 80 0.38 18.76 17.73
C ARG A 80 1.74 18.10 17.89
N PHE A 81 2.77 18.72 17.31
CA PHE A 81 4.18 18.42 17.50
C PHE A 81 4.90 19.67 17.99
N ASP A 82 5.53 19.54 19.15
CA ASP A 82 6.25 20.62 19.83
C ASP A 82 7.76 20.43 19.73
N ASN A 83 8.52 21.45 20.07
CA ASN A 83 9.98 21.46 20.17
C ASN A 83 10.69 21.09 18.87
N LEU A 84 10.19 21.60 17.75
CA LEU A 84 10.76 21.34 16.45
C LEU A 84 11.84 22.40 16.11
N SER A 85 12.89 21.96 15.43
CA SER A 85 13.91 22.84 14.87
C SER A 85 13.37 23.52 13.60
N GLU A 86 14.02 24.60 13.17
CA GLU A 86 13.75 25.15 11.84
C GLU A 86 14.12 24.13 10.76
N GLY A 87 13.33 24.06 9.68
CA GLY A 87 13.55 23.12 8.60
C GLY A 87 12.31 22.75 7.81
N ALA A 88 12.49 21.85 6.86
CA ALA A 88 11.40 21.29 6.06
C ALA A 88 10.93 19.94 6.65
N TYR A 89 9.63 19.82 6.83
CA TYR A 89 8.97 18.65 7.38
C TYR A 89 7.88 18.16 6.45
N TYR A 90 7.55 16.89 6.60
CA TYR A 90 6.40 16.24 5.96
C TYR A 90 5.49 15.73 7.06
N VAL A 91 4.24 16.18 7.05
CA VAL A 91 3.19 15.72 7.96
C VAL A 91 2.28 14.80 7.17
N GLU A 92 2.23 13.55 7.57
CA GLU A 92 1.47 12.50 6.92
C GLU A 92 0.35 12.04 7.84
N ALA A 93 -0.90 12.04 7.33
CA ALA A 93 -2.05 11.46 8.00
C ALA A 93 -2.40 10.14 7.33
N ASP A 94 -2.41 9.06 8.11
CA ASP A 94 -2.81 7.73 7.69
C ASP A 94 -3.98 7.26 8.57
N ALA A 95 -5.15 7.17 7.95
CA ALA A 95 -6.40 6.81 8.63
C ALA A 95 -6.55 5.31 8.91
N ALA A 96 -5.51 4.50 8.67
CA ALA A 96 -5.46 3.06 8.90
C ALA A 96 -6.80 2.37 8.49
N GLY A 97 -7.10 2.32 7.19
CA GLY A 97 -8.33 1.71 6.70
C GLY A 97 -8.46 1.79 5.19
N GLU A 98 -9.45 1.06 4.64
CA GLU A 98 -9.67 0.97 3.20
C GLU A 98 -10.39 2.19 2.60
N GLU A 99 -10.90 3.11 3.45
CA GLU A 99 -11.79 4.19 3.01
C GLU A 99 -11.07 5.45 2.54
N PHE A 100 -9.86 5.74 3.08
CA PHE A 100 -9.15 7.00 2.82
C PHE A 100 -7.73 6.78 2.37
N GLU A 101 -7.25 7.68 1.49
CA GLU A 101 -5.84 7.71 1.10
C GLU A 101 -4.99 8.45 2.13
N PRO A 102 -3.73 8.01 2.36
CA PRO A 102 -2.79 8.79 3.15
C PRO A 102 -2.56 10.16 2.51
N VAL A 103 -2.59 11.19 3.33
CA VAL A 103 -2.35 12.58 2.89
C VAL A 103 -1.03 13.05 3.45
N VAL A 104 -0.15 13.54 2.58
CA VAL A 104 1.15 14.11 2.96
C VAL A 104 1.17 15.60 2.62
N LYS A 105 1.58 16.43 3.60
CA LYS A 105 1.76 17.86 3.42
C LYS A 105 3.18 18.27 3.80
N GLN A 106 3.86 18.98 2.91
CA GLN A 106 5.16 19.57 3.21
C GLN A 106 4.96 20.90 3.95
N VAL A 107 5.75 21.10 5.00
CA VAL A 107 5.68 22.27 5.89
C VAL A 107 7.09 22.81 6.11
N GLY A 108 7.31 24.09 5.83
CA GLY A 108 8.54 24.81 6.19
C GLY A 108 8.37 25.49 7.56
N LEU A 109 9.25 25.20 8.48
CA LEU A 109 9.26 25.84 9.81
C LEU A 109 10.42 26.82 9.94
N GLY A 110 10.12 28.03 10.36
CA GLY A 110 11.10 28.98 10.90
C GLY A 110 11.15 28.91 12.44
N ARG A 111 12.16 29.56 13.00
CA ARG A 111 12.40 29.60 14.46
C ARG A 111 11.23 30.25 15.21
N GLY A 112 10.70 29.61 16.26
CA GLY A 112 9.64 30.17 17.09
C GLY A 112 8.27 30.31 16.38
N ILE A 113 8.04 29.58 15.29
CA ILE A 113 6.78 29.64 14.52
C ILE A 113 5.85 28.51 14.95
N VAL A 114 4.56 28.84 15.11
CA VAL A 114 3.47 27.88 15.20
C VAL A 114 2.82 27.78 13.82
N MET A 115 2.99 26.62 13.16
CA MET A 115 2.41 26.37 11.86
C MET A 115 1.11 25.58 12.00
N GLN A 116 0.02 26.16 11.45
CA GLN A 116 -1.28 25.50 11.36
C GLN A 116 -1.37 24.64 10.10
N VAL A 117 -1.75 23.38 10.24
CA VAL A 117 -1.84 22.43 9.13
C VAL A 117 -3.21 21.77 9.12
N THR A 118 -3.94 21.89 8.01
CA THR A 118 -5.14 21.08 7.77
C THR A 118 -4.78 19.97 6.78
N LEU A 119 -5.09 18.73 7.15
CA LEU A 119 -4.94 17.55 6.32
C LEU A 119 -6.34 17.03 5.99
N GLN A 120 -6.80 17.24 4.76
CA GLN A 120 -8.09 16.74 4.30
C GLN A 120 -7.88 15.36 3.69
N LEU A 121 -8.50 14.34 4.27
CA LEU A 121 -8.50 12.99 3.72
C LEU A 121 -9.27 12.96 2.41
N SER A 122 -8.80 12.17 1.46
CA SER A 122 -9.51 11.84 0.23
C SER A 122 -10.08 10.44 0.37
N GLU A 123 -11.30 10.21 -0.11
CA GLU A 123 -11.81 8.84 -0.23
C GLU A 123 -10.88 8.06 -1.15
N LYS A 124 -10.51 6.86 -0.75
CA LYS A 124 -9.81 5.94 -1.64
C LYS A 124 -10.70 5.71 -2.85
N SER A 125 -10.31 6.29 -3.96
CA SER A 125 -10.87 5.86 -5.22
C SER A 125 -10.56 4.37 -5.35
N LEU A 126 -11.59 3.52 -5.43
CA LEU A 126 -11.45 2.08 -5.70
C LEU A 126 -10.52 1.78 -6.88
N HIS A 127 -10.29 2.80 -7.69
CA HIS A 127 -9.39 2.80 -8.83
C HIS A 127 -7.90 2.87 -8.47
N LEU A 128 -7.56 3.60 -7.41
CA LEU A 128 -6.17 3.84 -6.98
C LEU A 128 -5.62 2.70 -6.08
N ALA A 129 -6.49 2.01 -5.34
CA ALA A 129 -6.06 0.89 -4.49
C ALA A 129 -5.41 -0.25 -5.29
N TYR A 130 -5.84 -0.47 -6.54
CA TYR A 130 -5.21 -1.44 -7.43
C TYR A 130 -3.92 -0.90 -8.08
N THR A 131 -3.87 0.41 -8.39
CA THR A 131 -2.71 1.04 -9.05
C THR A 131 -1.60 1.43 -8.08
N SER A 132 -1.93 1.75 -6.81
CA SER A 132 -0.93 2.19 -5.81
C SER A 132 -0.06 1.05 -5.30
N SER A 133 -0.50 -0.21 -5.40
CA SER A 133 0.30 -1.38 -5.04
C SER A 133 1.10 -1.95 -6.23
N ARG A 134 0.87 -1.45 -7.45
CA ARG A 134 1.52 -1.96 -8.65
C ARG A 134 2.91 -1.34 -8.81
N VAL A 135 3.91 -2.20 -8.90
CA VAL A 135 5.26 -1.81 -9.33
C VAL A 135 5.22 -1.60 -10.84
N VAL A 136 5.59 -0.41 -11.29
CA VAL A 136 5.76 -0.13 -12.72
C VAL A 136 7.24 -0.30 -13.05
N SER A 137 7.55 -1.21 -13.96
CA SER A 137 8.94 -1.45 -14.37
C SER A 137 9.43 -0.36 -15.34
N VAL A 138 10.76 -0.27 -15.47
CA VAL A 138 11.37 0.64 -16.46
C VAL A 138 10.97 0.26 -17.90
N ALA A 139 10.80 -1.04 -18.17
CA ALA A 139 10.35 -1.51 -19.48
C ALA A 139 8.91 -1.05 -19.78
N GLU A 140 8.00 -1.13 -18.80
CA GLU A 140 6.64 -0.61 -18.93
C GLU A 140 6.60 0.90 -19.18
N LEU A 141 7.44 1.67 -18.48
CA LEU A 141 7.52 3.13 -18.65
C LEU A 141 8.02 3.55 -20.04
N ARG A 142 8.84 2.73 -20.68
CA ARG A 142 9.38 2.99 -22.04
C ARG A 142 8.42 2.65 -23.16
N GLN A 143 7.31 1.99 -22.89
CA GLN A 143 6.35 1.59 -23.90
C GLN A 143 5.56 2.78 -24.44
N ALA A 144 5.58 2.99 -25.76
CA ALA A 144 4.76 3.98 -26.45
C ALA A 144 3.35 3.42 -26.71
N VAL A 145 2.59 3.20 -25.64
CA VAL A 145 1.26 2.59 -25.72
C VAL A 145 0.26 3.53 -26.40
N PRO A 146 -0.47 3.09 -27.45
CA PRO A 146 -1.51 3.89 -28.10
C PRO A 146 -2.64 4.28 -27.13
N ALA A 147 -3.20 5.48 -27.30
CA ALA A 147 -4.27 6.00 -26.45
C ALA A 147 -5.50 5.07 -26.40
N THR A 148 -5.82 4.43 -27.52
CA THR A 148 -6.93 3.46 -27.62
C THR A 148 -6.67 2.21 -26.78
N ALA A 149 -5.45 1.68 -26.75
CA ALA A 149 -5.06 0.56 -25.91
C ALA A 149 -5.08 0.97 -24.42
N LYS A 150 -4.56 2.16 -24.07
CA LYS A 150 -4.64 2.71 -22.70
C LYS A 150 -6.08 2.81 -22.21
N LYS A 151 -6.99 3.30 -23.06
CA LYS A 151 -8.42 3.40 -22.72
C LYS A 151 -9.03 2.03 -22.39
N GLN A 152 -8.73 0.98 -23.16
CA GLN A 152 -9.22 -0.38 -22.84
C GLN A 152 -8.62 -0.90 -21.54
N TYR A 153 -7.33 -0.68 -21.33
CA TYR A 153 -6.65 -1.05 -20.09
C TYR A 153 -7.28 -0.37 -18.85
N GLU A 154 -7.53 0.94 -18.91
CA GLU A 154 -8.20 1.70 -17.83
C GLU A 154 -9.63 1.19 -17.56
N LEU A 155 -10.38 0.81 -18.61
CA LEU A 155 -11.69 0.18 -18.44
C LEU A 155 -11.56 -1.20 -17.74
N GLY A 156 -10.51 -1.95 -18.05
CA GLY A 156 -10.17 -3.20 -17.36
C GLY A 156 -9.90 -2.97 -15.89
N LEU A 157 -9.08 -1.98 -15.54
CA LEU A 157 -8.82 -1.61 -14.15
C LEU A 157 -10.09 -1.21 -13.39
N LYS A 158 -11.01 -0.47 -14.05
CA LYS A 158 -12.34 -0.15 -13.47
C LYS A 158 -13.17 -1.40 -13.18
N SER A 159 -13.09 -2.39 -14.04
CA SER A 159 -13.79 -3.66 -13.84
C SER A 159 -13.17 -4.47 -12.69
N VAL A 160 -11.83 -4.47 -12.59
CA VAL A 160 -11.11 -5.08 -11.44
C VAL A 160 -11.57 -4.44 -10.13
N ALA A 161 -11.66 -3.11 -10.06
CA ALA A 161 -12.09 -2.38 -8.87
C ALA A 161 -13.53 -2.73 -8.44
N LYS A 162 -14.38 -3.13 -9.40
CA LYS A 162 -15.75 -3.62 -9.14
C LYS A 162 -15.82 -5.12 -8.83
N GLY A 163 -14.69 -5.82 -8.85
CA GLY A 163 -14.66 -7.29 -8.72
C GLY A 163 -15.16 -8.06 -9.94
N ASP A 164 -15.41 -7.39 -11.07
CA ASP A 164 -15.87 -8.01 -12.31
C ASP A 164 -14.68 -8.57 -13.11
N VAL A 165 -14.28 -9.78 -12.73
CA VAL A 165 -13.10 -10.46 -13.28
C VAL A 165 -13.25 -10.75 -14.77
N ASN A 166 -14.46 -11.14 -15.22
CA ASN A 166 -14.70 -11.48 -16.62
C ASN A 166 -14.61 -10.25 -17.53
N THR A 167 -15.29 -9.17 -17.16
CA THR A 167 -15.21 -7.92 -17.93
C THR A 167 -13.79 -7.36 -17.89
N ALA A 168 -13.07 -7.46 -16.77
CA ALA A 168 -11.68 -7.04 -16.69
C ALA A 168 -10.80 -7.80 -17.70
N ALA A 169 -10.91 -9.12 -17.76
CA ALA A 169 -10.18 -9.94 -18.73
C ALA A 169 -10.46 -9.53 -20.16
N LEU A 170 -11.74 -9.39 -20.55
CA LEU A 170 -12.13 -8.93 -21.90
C LEU A 170 -11.53 -7.56 -22.26
N ARG A 171 -11.46 -6.63 -21.30
CA ARG A 171 -10.88 -5.31 -21.52
C ARG A 171 -9.37 -5.35 -21.68
N PHE A 172 -8.67 -6.18 -20.93
CA PHE A 172 -7.24 -6.38 -21.10
C PHE A 172 -6.91 -7.10 -22.40
N GLU A 173 -7.72 -8.08 -22.82
CA GLU A 173 -7.62 -8.71 -24.14
C GLU A 173 -7.80 -7.69 -25.27
N ALA A 174 -8.81 -6.80 -25.15
CA ALA A 174 -9.02 -5.72 -26.11
C ALA A 174 -7.83 -4.73 -26.14
N ALA A 175 -7.20 -4.45 -25.00
CA ALA A 175 -5.99 -3.63 -24.98
C ALA A 175 -4.83 -4.31 -25.71
N LEU A 176 -4.65 -5.62 -25.51
CA LEU A 176 -3.61 -6.44 -26.16
C LEU A 176 -3.87 -6.67 -27.66
N SER A 177 -5.13 -6.69 -28.09
CA SER A 177 -5.46 -6.76 -29.53
C SER A 177 -5.05 -5.50 -30.29
N ILE A 178 -5.03 -4.34 -29.59
CA ILE A 178 -4.59 -3.06 -30.16
C ILE A 178 -3.06 -2.92 -30.06
N TYR A 179 -2.48 -3.33 -28.92
CA TYR A 179 -1.06 -3.24 -28.65
C TYR A 179 -0.56 -4.53 -27.98
N PRO A 180 -0.14 -5.52 -28.76
CA PRO A 180 0.24 -6.86 -28.27
C PRO A 180 1.39 -6.87 -27.26
N GLU A 181 2.27 -5.87 -27.31
CA GLU A 181 3.44 -5.74 -26.43
C GLU A 181 3.13 -5.05 -25.10
N TYR A 182 1.86 -4.73 -24.81
CA TYR A 182 1.47 -3.99 -23.61
C TYR A 182 1.69 -4.83 -22.34
N LEU A 183 2.89 -4.71 -21.74
CA LEU A 183 3.32 -5.52 -20.59
C LEU A 183 2.34 -5.44 -19.42
N ALA A 184 1.88 -4.22 -19.09
CA ALA A 184 0.92 -4.00 -18.04
C ALA A 184 -0.39 -4.76 -18.25
N ALA A 185 -0.99 -4.64 -19.43
CA ALA A 185 -2.24 -5.32 -19.76
C ALA A 185 -2.06 -6.83 -19.77
N ARG A 186 -0.91 -7.32 -20.24
CA ARG A 186 -0.57 -8.75 -20.27
C ARG A 186 -0.44 -9.33 -18.87
N ASN A 187 0.27 -8.63 -17.96
CA ASN A 187 0.37 -9.06 -16.56
C ASN A 187 -1.00 -9.10 -15.88
N ASP A 188 -1.80 -8.05 -16.07
CA ASP A 188 -3.09 -7.92 -15.41
C ASP A 188 -4.12 -8.89 -15.97
N LEU A 189 -4.07 -9.22 -17.26
CA LEU A 189 -4.85 -10.30 -17.86
C LEU A 189 -4.48 -11.65 -17.23
N GLY A 190 -3.19 -11.96 -17.10
CA GLY A 190 -2.72 -13.15 -16.41
C GLY A 190 -3.26 -13.25 -14.99
N ALA A 191 -3.29 -12.14 -14.25
CA ALA A 191 -3.85 -12.09 -12.90
C ALA A 191 -5.38 -12.37 -12.88
N GLN A 192 -6.15 -11.88 -13.90
CA GLN A 192 -7.57 -12.24 -13.99
C GLN A 192 -7.75 -13.73 -14.34
N TYR A 193 -6.93 -14.28 -15.24
CA TYR A 193 -6.98 -15.72 -15.55
C TYR A 193 -6.65 -16.60 -14.33
N LEU A 194 -5.70 -16.16 -13.48
CA LEU A 194 -5.41 -16.85 -12.23
C LEU A 194 -6.65 -16.89 -11.31
N LYS A 195 -7.36 -15.77 -11.17
CA LYS A 195 -8.64 -15.70 -10.43
C LYS A 195 -9.74 -16.59 -11.04
N LEU A 196 -9.76 -16.70 -12.36
CA LEU A 196 -10.69 -17.57 -13.09
C LEU A 196 -10.27 -19.05 -13.08
N LYS A 197 -9.18 -19.40 -12.37
CA LYS A 197 -8.58 -20.75 -12.35
C LYS A 197 -8.10 -21.26 -13.72
N ARG A 198 -7.88 -20.33 -14.66
CA ARG A 198 -7.24 -20.58 -15.98
C ARG A 198 -5.73 -20.53 -15.81
N ILE A 199 -5.19 -21.48 -15.05
CA ILE A 199 -3.82 -21.42 -14.51
C ILE A 199 -2.76 -21.46 -15.62
N ASP A 200 -2.94 -22.29 -16.65
CA ASP A 200 -1.97 -22.45 -17.74
C ASP A 200 -1.88 -21.19 -18.61
N GLU A 201 -3.01 -20.51 -18.82
CA GLU A 201 -3.08 -19.27 -19.57
C GLU A 201 -2.45 -18.12 -18.77
N ALA A 202 -2.75 -18.05 -17.48
CA ALA A 202 -2.10 -17.09 -16.58
C ALA A 202 -0.58 -17.24 -16.62
N GLU A 203 -0.07 -18.46 -16.52
CA GLU A 203 1.37 -18.73 -16.56
C GLU A 203 2.01 -18.24 -17.86
N LYS A 204 1.40 -18.52 -19.02
CA LYS A 204 1.89 -18.06 -20.32
C LYS A 204 2.02 -16.55 -20.38
N HIS A 205 1.03 -15.82 -19.85
CA HIS A 205 1.06 -14.37 -19.83
C HIS A 205 2.21 -13.83 -18.96
N PHE A 206 2.42 -14.39 -17.76
CA PHE A 206 3.53 -13.97 -16.89
C PHE A 206 4.90 -14.31 -17.48
N GLN A 207 5.04 -15.51 -18.09
CA GLN A 207 6.28 -15.89 -18.77
C GLN A 207 6.60 -14.96 -19.94
N THR A 208 5.60 -14.55 -20.73
CA THR A 208 5.80 -13.59 -21.81
C THR A 208 6.26 -12.24 -21.26
N VAL A 209 5.65 -11.74 -20.17
CA VAL A 209 6.11 -10.49 -19.54
C VAL A 209 7.56 -10.62 -19.06
N LEU A 210 7.94 -11.75 -18.43
CA LEU A 210 9.30 -11.97 -17.94
C LEU A 210 10.33 -12.17 -19.06
N ALA A 211 9.91 -12.63 -20.25
CA ALA A 211 10.80 -12.70 -21.41
C ALA A 211 11.19 -11.30 -21.89
N ASP A 212 10.26 -10.35 -21.90
CA ASP A 212 10.47 -8.97 -22.34
C ASP A 212 11.03 -8.08 -21.23
N ASP A 213 10.68 -8.37 -19.97
CA ASP A 213 11.11 -7.64 -18.77
C ASP A 213 11.44 -8.61 -17.61
N PRO A 214 12.66 -9.16 -17.58
CA PRO A 214 13.09 -10.14 -16.56
C PRO A 214 13.08 -9.62 -15.12
N LYS A 215 12.98 -8.29 -14.93
CA LYS A 215 12.88 -7.63 -13.62
C LYS A 215 11.48 -7.13 -13.30
N ASN A 216 10.46 -7.65 -13.97
CA ASN A 216 9.07 -7.32 -13.66
C ASN A 216 8.65 -8.01 -12.36
N PHE A 217 8.58 -7.24 -11.27
CA PHE A 217 8.15 -7.75 -9.96
C PHE A 217 6.78 -8.42 -10.03
N ASN A 218 5.80 -7.76 -10.68
CA ASN A 218 4.42 -8.24 -10.69
C ASN A 218 4.31 -9.61 -11.39
N ALA A 219 4.96 -9.77 -12.53
CA ALA A 219 4.94 -11.03 -13.27
C ALA A 219 5.70 -12.13 -12.52
N GLN A 220 6.84 -11.81 -11.90
CA GLN A 220 7.62 -12.76 -11.12
C GLN A 220 6.86 -13.22 -9.85
N PHE A 221 6.22 -12.28 -9.16
CA PHE A 221 5.37 -12.56 -8.00
C PHE A 221 4.16 -13.42 -8.38
N ASN A 222 3.44 -13.05 -9.45
CA ASN A 222 2.29 -13.79 -9.95
C ASN A 222 2.65 -15.21 -10.44
N LEU A 223 3.86 -15.40 -11.00
CA LEU A 223 4.36 -16.74 -11.32
C LEU A 223 4.54 -17.58 -10.04
N GLY A 224 4.99 -16.96 -8.95
CA GLY A 224 5.00 -17.59 -7.63
C GLY A 224 3.61 -18.03 -7.17
N LEU A 225 2.58 -17.17 -7.37
CA LEU A 225 1.18 -17.52 -7.05
C LEU A 225 0.65 -18.67 -7.94
N VAL A 226 1.04 -18.73 -9.21
CA VAL A 226 0.73 -19.88 -10.09
C VAL A 226 1.27 -21.17 -9.47
N ARG A 227 2.50 -21.16 -8.94
CA ARG A 227 3.09 -22.34 -8.26
C ARG A 227 2.33 -22.71 -6.98
N VAL A 228 1.88 -21.69 -6.22
CA VAL A 228 1.03 -21.90 -5.03
C VAL A 228 -0.30 -22.58 -5.43
N GLU A 229 -0.99 -22.10 -6.45
CA GLU A 229 -2.24 -22.67 -6.95
C GLU A 229 -2.09 -24.14 -7.39
N ARG A 230 -0.94 -24.50 -7.94
CA ARG A 230 -0.59 -25.87 -8.29
C ARG A 230 -0.09 -26.70 -7.11
N LYS A 231 -0.01 -26.12 -5.91
CA LYS A 231 0.57 -26.74 -4.71
C LYS A 231 2.04 -27.17 -4.88
N ALA A 232 2.73 -26.60 -5.86
CA ALA A 232 4.15 -26.81 -6.11
C ALA A 232 4.97 -25.85 -5.21
N TYR A 233 4.90 -26.06 -3.90
CA TYR A 233 5.40 -25.09 -2.90
C TYR A 233 6.90 -24.85 -2.98
N ALA A 234 7.70 -25.88 -3.27
CA ALA A 234 9.14 -25.69 -3.48
C ALA A 234 9.44 -24.76 -4.66
N ASP A 235 8.66 -24.84 -5.73
CA ASP A 235 8.79 -23.96 -6.89
C ASP A 235 8.26 -22.56 -6.56
N ALA A 236 7.14 -22.47 -5.81
CA ALA A 236 6.60 -21.20 -5.33
C ALA A 236 7.64 -20.42 -4.51
N ILE A 237 8.32 -21.10 -3.58
CA ILE A 237 9.40 -20.52 -2.76
C ILE A 237 10.51 -19.93 -3.66
N ARG A 238 10.91 -20.65 -4.73
CA ARG A 238 11.93 -20.14 -5.66
C ARG A 238 11.47 -18.86 -6.37
N GLU A 239 10.26 -18.87 -6.93
CA GLU A 239 9.74 -17.73 -7.71
C GLU A 239 9.45 -16.53 -6.82
N LEU A 240 8.92 -16.73 -5.62
CA LEU A 240 8.66 -15.67 -4.65
C LEU A 240 9.96 -15.04 -4.12
N ASN A 241 11.00 -15.84 -3.87
CA ASN A 241 12.32 -15.30 -3.53
C ASN A 241 12.90 -14.44 -4.66
N LYS A 242 12.75 -14.85 -5.93
CA LYS A 242 13.14 -14.00 -7.06
C LYS A 242 12.39 -12.67 -7.05
N SER A 243 11.08 -12.67 -6.78
CA SER A 243 10.31 -11.41 -6.68
C SER A 243 10.82 -10.51 -5.56
N ILE A 244 11.18 -11.06 -4.40
CA ILE A 244 11.77 -10.31 -3.28
C ILE A 244 13.15 -9.75 -3.61
N VAL A 245 13.95 -10.45 -4.44
CA VAL A 245 15.22 -9.92 -4.94
C VAL A 245 15.01 -8.72 -5.88
N ILE A 246 13.95 -8.74 -6.68
CA ILE A 246 13.59 -7.62 -7.57
C ILE A 246 13.11 -6.41 -6.75
N ASP A 247 12.20 -6.62 -5.79
CA ASP A 247 11.71 -5.57 -4.91
C ASP A 247 11.42 -6.14 -3.50
N ASN A 248 12.30 -5.84 -2.57
CA ASN A 248 12.22 -6.33 -1.19
C ASN A 248 11.30 -5.47 -0.29
N THR A 249 10.75 -4.38 -0.82
CA THR A 249 9.87 -3.45 -0.08
C THR A 249 8.42 -3.91 -0.07
N ARG A 250 8.09 -5.02 -0.75
CA ARG A 250 6.73 -5.53 -0.90
C ARG A 250 6.40 -6.59 0.15
N PRO A 251 5.63 -6.23 1.19
CA PRO A 251 5.29 -7.18 2.25
C PRO A 251 4.45 -8.36 1.76
N VAL A 252 3.63 -8.16 0.71
CA VAL A 252 2.81 -9.23 0.12
C VAL A 252 3.64 -10.39 -0.43
N ALA A 253 4.82 -10.14 -0.98
CA ALA A 253 5.70 -11.21 -1.46
C ALA A 253 6.23 -12.05 -0.28
N ARG A 254 6.53 -11.43 0.86
CA ARG A 254 6.93 -12.15 2.09
C ARG A 254 5.78 -12.93 2.70
N LEU A 255 4.56 -12.40 2.68
CA LEU A 255 3.36 -13.11 3.12
C LEU A 255 3.21 -14.43 2.35
N TRP A 256 3.24 -14.37 1.02
CA TRP A 256 3.07 -15.55 0.18
C TRP A 256 4.27 -16.50 0.24
N LEU A 257 5.50 -15.98 0.42
CA LEU A 257 6.67 -16.80 0.69
C LEU A 257 6.51 -17.55 2.03
N GLY A 258 6.07 -16.85 3.09
CA GLY A 258 5.82 -17.46 4.38
C GLY A 258 4.73 -18.52 4.32
N PHE A 259 3.65 -18.27 3.56
CA PHE A 259 2.62 -19.28 3.28
C PHE A 259 3.20 -20.51 2.55
N ALA A 260 3.95 -20.30 1.47
CA ALA A 260 4.54 -21.40 0.71
C ALA A 260 5.54 -22.23 1.55
N LEU A 261 6.33 -21.57 2.42
CA LEU A 261 7.22 -22.22 3.37
C LEU A 261 6.45 -23.06 4.41
N LEU A 262 5.35 -22.53 4.94
CA LEU A 262 4.47 -23.25 5.87
C LEU A 262 3.91 -24.51 5.22
N GLU A 263 3.35 -24.40 4.01
CA GLU A 263 2.80 -25.55 3.29
C GLU A 263 3.88 -26.56 2.85
N ASN A 264 5.13 -26.11 2.72
CA ASN A 264 6.29 -26.96 2.44
C ASN A 264 6.91 -27.58 3.71
N GLY A 265 6.38 -27.26 4.91
CA GLY A 265 6.83 -27.81 6.19
C GLY A 265 8.00 -27.05 6.85
N ASP A 266 8.49 -25.98 6.26
CA ASP A 266 9.58 -25.16 6.83
C ASP A 266 9.01 -24.10 7.78
N LEU A 267 8.59 -24.55 8.97
CA LEU A 267 7.93 -23.70 9.97
C LEU A 267 8.80 -22.55 10.45
N GLY A 268 10.13 -22.75 10.52
CA GLY A 268 11.06 -21.71 11.03
C GLY A 268 11.21 -20.54 10.07
N ASN A 269 11.43 -20.82 8.80
CA ASN A 269 11.52 -19.81 7.77
C ASN A 269 10.14 -19.17 7.49
N ALA A 270 9.06 -19.94 7.55
CA ALA A 270 7.69 -19.45 7.41
C ALA A 270 7.38 -18.36 8.45
N GLU A 271 7.61 -18.64 9.73
CA GLU A 271 7.41 -17.69 10.82
C GLU A 271 8.20 -16.39 10.59
N ARG A 272 9.48 -16.52 10.22
CA ARG A 272 10.34 -15.37 9.96
C ARG A 272 9.79 -14.48 8.85
N GLU A 273 9.38 -15.04 7.72
CA GLU A 273 8.90 -14.25 6.59
C GLU A 273 7.49 -13.68 6.84
N LEU A 274 6.59 -14.40 7.54
CA LEU A 274 5.28 -13.90 7.97
C LEU A 274 5.42 -12.74 8.96
N THR A 275 6.31 -12.87 9.94
CA THR A 275 6.60 -11.80 10.90
C THR A 275 7.16 -10.56 10.19
N LYS A 276 8.08 -10.73 9.23
CA LYS A 276 8.56 -9.60 8.43
C LYS A 276 7.44 -8.94 7.64
N ALA A 277 6.53 -9.71 7.05
CA ALA A 277 5.38 -9.18 6.33
C ALA A 277 4.50 -8.30 7.24
N LEU A 278 4.23 -8.74 8.47
CA LEU A 278 3.48 -7.96 9.46
C LEU A 278 4.21 -6.68 9.88
N VAL A 279 5.52 -6.76 10.15
CA VAL A 279 6.34 -5.60 10.53
C VAL A 279 6.39 -4.56 9.42
N MET A 280 6.47 -4.99 8.16
CA MET A 280 6.41 -4.10 6.99
C MET A 280 5.02 -3.49 6.82
N GLY A 281 3.98 -4.16 7.33
CA GLY A 281 2.63 -3.65 7.45
C GLY A 281 1.79 -3.71 6.19
N GLY A 282 0.58 -3.18 6.32
CA GLY A 282 -0.43 -3.10 5.28
C GLY A 282 -1.57 -4.10 5.46
N PRO A 283 -2.80 -3.72 5.05
CA PRO A 283 -4.01 -4.54 5.24
C PRO A 283 -3.90 -5.93 4.59
N GLN A 284 -3.16 -6.03 3.49
CA GLN A 284 -2.94 -7.30 2.79
C GLN A 284 -2.11 -8.31 3.59
N CYS A 285 -1.42 -7.88 4.65
CA CYS A 285 -0.55 -8.73 5.46
C CYS A 285 -1.21 -9.25 6.73
N VAL A 286 -2.43 -8.81 7.05
CA VAL A 286 -3.20 -9.28 8.22
C VAL A 286 -3.37 -10.81 8.21
N ALA A 287 -3.50 -11.41 7.02
CA ALA A 287 -3.56 -12.85 6.85
C ALA A 287 -2.34 -13.62 7.41
N ALA A 288 -1.18 -12.95 7.54
CA ALA A 288 0.01 -13.55 8.14
C ALA A 288 -0.24 -13.97 9.59
N GLN A 289 -1.10 -13.27 10.35
CA GLN A 289 -1.46 -13.65 11.72
C GLN A 289 -2.16 -15.01 11.78
N TYR A 290 -3.08 -15.27 10.85
CA TYR A 290 -3.72 -16.57 10.74
C TYR A 290 -2.71 -17.69 10.41
N HIS A 291 -1.77 -17.43 9.52
CA HIS A 291 -0.74 -18.41 9.17
C HIS A 291 0.27 -18.63 10.31
N LEU A 292 0.61 -17.59 11.07
CA LEU A 292 1.42 -17.71 12.28
C LEU A 292 0.71 -18.56 13.35
N ALA A 293 -0.61 -18.37 13.53
CA ALA A 293 -1.38 -19.21 14.43
C ALA A 293 -1.29 -20.71 14.06
N ARG A 294 -1.34 -21.04 12.78
CA ARG A 294 -1.14 -22.40 12.28
C ARG A 294 0.25 -22.95 12.60
N ILE A 295 1.29 -22.11 12.50
CA ILE A 295 2.67 -22.50 12.87
C ILE A 295 2.77 -22.77 14.36
N TYR A 296 2.26 -21.87 15.20
CA TYR A 296 2.29 -22.04 16.67
C TYR A 296 1.52 -23.29 17.11
N LEU A 297 0.37 -23.54 16.50
CA LEU A 297 -0.39 -24.74 16.77
C LEU A 297 0.37 -26.02 16.37
N ALA A 298 1.05 -26.02 15.23
CA ALA A 298 1.87 -27.15 14.78
C ALA A 298 3.06 -27.43 15.73
N ARG A 299 3.50 -26.43 16.51
CA ARG A 299 4.53 -26.58 17.56
C ARG A 299 3.96 -26.91 18.92
N GLY A 300 2.63 -26.89 19.10
CA GLY A 300 1.97 -27.11 20.38
C GLY A 300 1.80 -25.84 21.23
N ASP A 301 2.15 -24.68 20.70
CA ASP A 301 2.11 -23.39 21.40
C ASP A 301 0.69 -22.79 21.35
N LYS A 302 -0.26 -23.42 22.06
CA LYS A 302 -1.69 -23.07 22.05
C LYS A 302 -1.94 -21.59 22.39
N ASN A 303 -1.21 -21.03 23.36
CA ASN A 303 -1.40 -19.64 23.81
C ASN A 303 -1.00 -18.63 22.72
N GLU A 304 0.13 -18.85 22.04
CA GLU A 304 0.57 -18.01 20.93
C GLU A 304 -0.38 -18.15 19.72
N ALA A 305 -0.85 -19.35 19.46
CA ALA A 305 -1.84 -19.59 18.41
C ALA A 305 -3.13 -18.79 18.66
N LEU A 306 -3.68 -18.84 19.90
CA LEU A 306 -4.87 -18.04 20.25
C LEU A 306 -4.63 -16.53 20.13
N ARG A 307 -3.49 -16.03 20.58
CA ARG A 307 -3.13 -14.61 20.44
C ARG A 307 -3.12 -14.17 18.96
N ALA A 308 -2.51 -14.97 18.11
CA ALA A 308 -2.44 -14.68 16.68
C ALA A 308 -3.82 -14.75 16.01
N LEU A 309 -4.68 -15.72 16.40
CA LEU A 309 -6.06 -15.81 15.90
C LEU A 309 -6.90 -14.59 16.29
N HIS A 310 -6.82 -14.18 17.58
CA HIS A 310 -7.54 -12.99 18.06
C HIS A 310 -7.09 -11.76 17.32
N ALA A 311 -5.76 -11.54 17.17
CA ALA A 311 -5.23 -10.41 16.44
C ALA A 311 -5.73 -10.40 14.97
N TYR A 312 -5.80 -11.57 14.31
CA TYR A 312 -6.39 -11.66 12.97
C TYR A 312 -7.88 -11.29 12.96
N LEU A 313 -8.67 -11.83 13.90
CA LEU A 313 -10.11 -11.61 13.96
C LEU A 313 -10.49 -10.18 14.34
N ASP A 314 -9.66 -9.51 15.14
CA ASP A 314 -9.84 -8.11 15.51
C ASP A 314 -9.62 -7.17 14.30
N GLU A 315 -8.58 -7.44 13.50
CA GLU A 315 -8.25 -6.64 12.33
C GLU A 315 -9.09 -6.99 11.08
N ALA A 316 -9.45 -8.29 10.92
CA ALA A 316 -10.18 -8.79 9.75
C ALA A 316 -11.35 -9.72 10.14
N PRO A 317 -12.39 -9.24 10.87
CA PRO A 317 -13.49 -10.07 11.38
C PRO A 317 -14.35 -10.71 10.28
N LYS A 318 -14.28 -10.19 9.06
CA LYS A 318 -14.92 -10.71 7.83
C LYS A 318 -13.90 -11.07 6.75
N GLY A 319 -12.62 -11.17 7.11
CA GLY A 319 -11.55 -11.53 6.18
C GLY A 319 -11.66 -12.95 5.66
N GLU A 320 -10.86 -13.26 4.66
CA GLU A 320 -10.85 -14.57 3.98
C GLU A 320 -10.76 -15.77 4.94
N TYR A 321 -9.92 -15.65 6.00
CA TYR A 321 -9.70 -16.72 6.97
C TYR A 321 -10.55 -16.60 8.23
N ALA A 322 -11.51 -15.65 8.32
CA ALA A 322 -12.26 -15.40 9.57
C ALA A 322 -13.06 -16.63 10.05
N ALA A 323 -13.69 -17.36 9.12
CA ALA A 323 -14.41 -18.58 9.47
C ALA A 323 -13.45 -19.68 9.94
N ALA A 324 -12.33 -19.88 9.24
CA ALA A 324 -11.31 -20.85 9.59
C ALA A 324 -10.62 -20.50 10.92
N ALA A 325 -10.36 -19.22 11.17
CA ALA A 325 -9.77 -18.75 12.42
C ALA A 325 -10.68 -19.03 13.63
N LYS A 326 -11.98 -18.73 13.53
CA LYS A 326 -12.98 -19.07 14.59
C LYS A 326 -13.12 -20.56 14.82
N GLN A 327 -13.06 -21.35 13.77
CA GLN A 327 -13.10 -22.81 13.89
C GLN A 327 -11.86 -23.34 14.62
N LEU A 328 -10.68 -22.82 14.26
CA LEU A 328 -9.40 -23.20 14.86
C LEU A 328 -9.34 -22.81 16.34
N GLU A 329 -9.77 -21.59 16.68
CA GLU A 329 -9.92 -21.10 18.05
C GLU A 329 -10.80 -22.06 18.89
N LYS A 330 -11.99 -22.40 18.39
CA LYS A 330 -12.90 -23.33 19.04
C LYS A 330 -12.25 -24.71 19.28
N GLN A 331 -11.50 -25.22 18.29
CA GLN A 331 -10.77 -26.49 18.42
C GLN A 331 -9.70 -26.43 19.53
N ILE A 332 -8.93 -25.35 19.59
CA ILE A 332 -7.90 -25.16 20.63
C ILE A 332 -8.53 -25.12 22.03
N LEU A 333 -9.64 -24.38 22.20
CA LEU A 333 -10.34 -24.21 23.48
C LEU A 333 -11.09 -25.48 23.93
N SER A 334 -11.46 -26.37 23.02
CA SER A 334 -12.13 -27.64 23.33
C SER A 334 -11.19 -28.79 23.67
N GLN A 335 -9.89 -28.63 23.48
CA GLN A 335 -8.89 -29.63 23.83
C GLN A 335 -8.38 -29.38 25.26
N PRO A 336 -8.48 -30.38 26.16
CA PRO A 336 -8.03 -30.26 27.54
C PRO A 336 -6.53 -29.97 27.68
#